data_a23dc73e0218534483f81eb51ec7fa5f
#
_entry.id   a23dc73e0218534483f81eb51ec7fa5f
#
_cell.length_a   1.000
_cell.length_b   1.000
_cell.length_c   1.000
_cell.angle_alpha   90.00
_cell.angle_beta   90.00
_cell.angle_gamma   90.00
#
_symmetry.space_group_name_H-M   'P 1'
#
loop_
_entity.id
_entity.type
_entity.pdbx_description
1 polymer ?
#
loop_
_entity_poly.entity_id
_entity_poly.type
_entity_poly.pdbx_seq_one_letter_code
_entity_poly.pdbx_strand_id
1 'polypeptide(L)'
;MTTAIRTSGKHGALLIAGILMIATTLRVTFTGAAPLLDTIRLDYGLSTAQTGLLTTLPLLAFALVSPLAAGVARRIGMERSLFIALLLICAGIAVRSLPSAALLFIGTAIVGCGIALGNVLLPGLIKRDFPGQVAKLTGAYSLTMGVSAAFGSAMIVPLAQG
;
A
#
# COMPACT_ATOMS: atom_id res chain seq x y z
N MET A 1 17.07 24.79 -17.55
CA MET A 1 17.37 25.43 -16.26
C MET A 1 16.50 24.76 -15.23
N THR A 2 17.04 23.76 -14.55
CA THR A 2 16.31 22.91 -13.59
C THR A 2 16.45 23.55 -12.22
N THR A 3 15.41 24.22 -11.77
CA THR A 3 15.34 24.77 -10.40
C THR A 3 15.25 23.60 -9.44
N ALA A 4 16.38 23.14 -8.95
CA ALA A 4 16.44 22.25 -7.79
C ALA A 4 15.88 23.03 -6.61
N ILE A 5 14.64 22.73 -6.21
CA ILE A 5 14.05 23.25 -4.99
C ILE A 5 14.90 22.66 -3.86
N ARG A 6 15.81 23.48 -3.33
CA ARG A 6 16.49 23.21 -2.06
C ARG A 6 15.41 23.22 -0.97
N THR A 7 14.81 22.07 -0.73
CA THR A 7 13.89 21.91 0.40
C THR A 7 14.68 22.23 1.67
N SER A 8 14.27 23.28 2.36
CA SER A 8 14.74 23.64 3.70
C SER A 8 14.74 22.36 4.54
N GLY A 9 15.78 22.10 5.31
CA GLY A 9 16.00 20.81 6.01
C GLY A 9 14.79 20.28 6.78
N LYS A 10 13.91 21.14 7.30
CA LYS A 10 12.66 20.75 7.96
C LYS A 10 11.60 20.17 6.98
N HIS A 11 11.45 20.77 5.80
CA HIS A 11 10.52 20.25 4.77
C HIS A 11 11.01 18.93 4.17
N GLY A 12 12.31 18.77 3.98
CA GLY A 12 12.91 17.50 3.55
C GLY A 12 12.68 16.36 4.54
N ALA A 13 12.86 16.62 5.84
CA ALA A 13 12.61 15.64 6.89
C ALA A 13 11.14 15.23 6.97
N LEU A 14 10.20 16.17 6.83
CA LEU A 14 8.77 15.89 6.80
C LEU A 14 8.37 15.04 5.59
N LEU A 15 8.93 15.31 4.42
CA LEU A 15 8.70 14.50 3.22
C LEU A 15 9.22 13.08 3.38
N ILE A 16 10.42 12.91 3.93
CA ILE A 16 11.00 11.58 4.21
C ILE A 16 10.13 10.82 5.21
N ALA A 17 9.73 11.46 6.30
CA ALA A 17 8.82 10.86 7.29
C ALA A 17 7.49 10.43 6.63
N GLY A 18 6.90 11.27 5.79
CA GLY A 18 5.68 10.95 5.03
C GLY A 18 5.87 9.74 4.11
N ILE A 19 6.98 9.68 3.37
CA ILE A 19 7.32 8.54 2.51
C ILE A 19 7.41 7.25 3.32
N LEU A 20 8.09 7.26 4.47
CA LEU A 20 8.24 6.09 5.33
C LEU A 20 6.90 5.67 5.95
N MET A 21 6.06 6.61 6.37
CA MET A 21 4.71 6.31 6.87
C MET A 21 3.82 5.67 5.80
N ILE A 22 3.83 6.22 4.59
CA ILE A 22 3.10 5.64 3.45
C ILE A 22 3.60 4.22 3.17
N ALA A 23 4.92 4.02 3.12
CA ALA A 23 5.52 2.70 2.90
C ALA A 23 5.09 1.66 3.96
N THR A 24 5.05 2.06 5.23
CA THR A 24 4.56 1.23 6.33
C THR A 24 3.10 0.84 6.12
N THR A 25 2.23 1.81 5.82
CA THR A 25 0.80 1.58 5.59
C THR A 25 0.58 0.61 4.42
N LEU A 26 1.26 0.82 3.30
CA LEU A 26 1.16 -0.04 2.13
C LEU A 26 1.51 -1.50 2.46
N ARG A 27 2.57 -1.70 3.22
CA ARG A 27 3.08 -3.05 3.52
C ARG A 27 2.24 -3.78 4.55
N VAL A 28 1.89 -3.12 5.66
CA VAL A 28 1.06 -3.72 6.72
C VAL A 28 -0.31 -4.13 6.16
N THR A 29 -0.90 -3.29 5.33
CA THR A 29 -2.20 -3.58 4.71
C THR A 29 -2.14 -4.80 3.78
N PHE A 30 -1.03 -4.98 3.06
CA PHE A 30 -0.84 -6.13 2.17
C PHE A 30 -0.59 -7.43 2.94
N THR A 31 0.30 -7.41 3.94
CA THR A 31 0.71 -8.61 4.67
C THR A 31 -0.24 -9.01 5.79
N GLY A 32 -1.04 -8.07 6.30
CA GLY A 32 -1.93 -8.30 7.43
C GLY A 32 -3.06 -9.29 7.18
N ALA A 33 -3.47 -9.50 5.94
CA ALA A 33 -4.53 -10.46 5.61
C ALA A 33 -4.04 -11.92 5.55
N ALA A 34 -2.77 -12.14 5.22
CA ALA A 34 -2.24 -13.49 4.98
C ALA A 34 -2.39 -14.45 6.19
N PRO A 35 -2.03 -14.06 7.43
CA PRO A 35 -2.18 -14.94 8.60
C PRO A 35 -3.64 -15.25 8.97
N LEU A 36 -4.60 -14.44 8.51
CA LEU A 36 -6.02 -14.56 8.84
C LEU A 36 -6.84 -15.29 7.77
N LEU A 37 -6.21 -15.74 6.68
CA LEU A 37 -6.92 -16.36 5.55
C LEU A 37 -7.75 -17.58 5.95
N ASP A 38 -7.23 -18.42 6.84
CA ASP A 38 -7.95 -19.60 7.31
C ASP A 38 -9.16 -19.21 8.17
N THR A 39 -9.02 -18.22 9.04
CA THR A 39 -10.12 -17.67 9.83
C THR A 39 -11.18 -17.04 8.93
N ILE A 40 -10.77 -16.21 7.99
CA ILE A 40 -11.67 -15.59 7.01
C ILE A 40 -12.41 -16.65 6.17
N ARG A 41 -11.71 -17.71 5.78
CA ARG A 41 -12.29 -18.82 5.04
C ARG A 41 -13.39 -19.52 5.82
N LEU A 42 -13.17 -19.76 7.11
CA LEU A 42 -14.14 -20.42 7.98
C LEU A 42 -15.33 -19.52 8.28
N ASP A 43 -15.10 -18.26 8.61
CA ASP A 43 -16.13 -17.29 8.97
C ASP A 43 -17.09 -16.98 7.83
N TYR A 44 -16.59 -16.88 6.61
CA TYR A 44 -17.39 -16.57 5.41
C TYR A 44 -17.76 -17.80 4.58
N GLY A 45 -17.37 -19.00 5.03
CA GLY A 45 -17.66 -20.25 4.31
C GLY A 45 -17.05 -20.30 2.89
N LEU A 46 -15.86 -19.69 2.71
CA LEU A 46 -15.24 -19.58 1.39
C LEU A 46 -14.66 -20.93 0.93
N SER A 47 -14.84 -21.24 -0.34
CA SER A 47 -14.16 -22.36 -0.98
C SER A 47 -12.65 -22.07 -1.12
N THR A 48 -11.86 -23.13 -1.31
CA THR A 48 -10.41 -22.99 -1.56
C THR A 48 -10.12 -22.10 -2.78
N ALA A 49 -10.93 -22.22 -3.82
CA ALA A 49 -10.82 -21.38 -5.02
C ALA A 49 -11.09 -19.90 -4.72
N GLN A 50 -12.09 -19.60 -3.90
CA GLN A 50 -12.43 -18.24 -3.48
C GLN A 50 -11.33 -17.64 -2.58
N THR A 51 -10.76 -18.43 -1.69
CA THR A 51 -9.62 -18.01 -0.86
C THR A 51 -8.39 -17.71 -1.73
N GLY A 52 -8.12 -18.55 -2.73
CA GLY A 52 -7.07 -18.31 -3.72
C GLY A 52 -7.32 -17.03 -4.53
N LEU A 53 -8.56 -16.78 -4.94
CA LEU A 53 -8.93 -15.54 -5.65
C LEU A 53 -8.73 -14.31 -4.75
N LEU A 54 -9.08 -14.39 -3.47
CA LEU A 54 -8.90 -13.30 -2.51
C LEU A 54 -7.42 -12.89 -2.36
N THR A 55 -6.51 -13.86 -2.41
CA THR A 55 -5.06 -13.60 -2.34
C THR A 55 -4.48 -13.10 -3.64
N THR A 56 -5.02 -13.50 -4.79
CA THR A 56 -4.54 -13.07 -6.11
C THR A 56 -5.13 -11.72 -6.54
N LEU A 57 -6.28 -11.33 -6.00
CA LEU A 57 -6.99 -10.12 -6.37
C LEU A 57 -6.13 -8.84 -6.25
N PRO A 58 -5.36 -8.63 -5.16
CA PRO A 58 -4.44 -7.49 -5.06
C PRO A 58 -3.35 -7.51 -6.11
N LEU A 59 -2.86 -8.69 -6.51
CA LEU A 59 -1.84 -8.83 -7.56
C LEU A 59 -2.41 -8.50 -8.94
N LEU A 60 -3.64 -8.91 -9.23
CA LEU A 60 -4.35 -8.53 -10.46
C LEU A 60 -4.61 -7.02 -10.49
N ALA A 61 -5.07 -6.44 -9.39
CA ALA A 61 -5.21 -5.00 -9.27
C ALA A 61 -3.88 -4.28 -9.51
N PHE A 62 -2.78 -4.80 -8.97
CA PHE A 62 -1.45 -4.28 -9.20
C PHE A 62 -1.05 -4.31 -10.67
N ALA A 63 -1.24 -5.43 -11.35
CA ALA A 63 -0.93 -5.58 -12.77
C ALA A 63 -1.73 -4.60 -13.66
N LEU A 64 -3.00 -4.37 -13.35
CA LEU A 64 -3.87 -3.47 -14.10
C LEU A 64 -3.61 -1.99 -13.82
N VAL A 65 -3.35 -1.65 -12.57
CA VAL A 65 -3.21 -0.24 -12.12
C VAL A 65 -1.80 0.30 -12.35
N SER A 66 -0.76 -0.55 -12.27
CA SER A 66 0.64 -0.13 -12.44
C SER A 66 0.89 0.70 -13.72
N PRO A 67 0.47 0.28 -14.92
CA PRO A 67 0.68 1.07 -16.13
C PRO A 67 -0.11 2.38 -16.12
N LEU A 68 -1.27 2.43 -15.44
CA LEU A 68 -2.11 3.61 -15.35
C LEU A 68 -1.58 4.63 -14.33
N ALA A 69 -0.89 4.16 -13.29
CA ALA A 69 -0.39 5.00 -12.19
C ALA A 69 0.51 6.14 -12.67
N ALA A 70 1.41 5.86 -13.61
CA ALA A 70 2.27 6.89 -14.20
C ALA A 70 1.47 7.92 -15.02
N GLY A 71 0.41 7.50 -15.69
CA GLY A 71 -0.50 8.38 -16.42
C GLY A 71 -1.30 9.29 -15.49
N VAL A 72 -1.82 8.72 -14.41
CA VAL A 72 -2.56 9.46 -13.37
C VAL A 72 -1.67 10.50 -12.72
N ALA A 73 -0.45 10.13 -12.32
CA ALA A 73 0.51 11.03 -11.70
C ALA A 73 0.91 12.20 -12.61
N ARG A 74 1.01 11.98 -13.92
CA ARG A 74 1.28 13.04 -14.89
C ARG A 74 0.13 14.03 -15.04
N ARG A 75 -1.12 13.57 -14.88
CA ARG A 75 -2.31 14.41 -15.07
C ARG A 75 -2.66 15.24 -13.83
N ILE A 76 -2.64 14.65 -12.67
CA ILE A 76 -3.12 15.26 -11.41
C ILE A 76 -2.02 15.57 -10.40
N GLY A 77 -0.78 15.18 -10.69
CA GLY A 77 0.38 15.35 -9.82
C GLY A 77 0.62 14.15 -8.91
N MET A 78 1.87 14.00 -8.46
CA MET A 78 2.33 12.84 -7.69
C MET A 78 1.76 12.81 -6.28
N GLU A 79 1.74 13.96 -5.61
CA GLU A 79 1.23 14.11 -4.25
C GLU A 79 -0.27 13.82 -4.16
N ARG A 80 -1.04 14.35 -5.11
CA ARG A 80 -2.49 14.10 -5.18
C ARG A 80 -2.79 12.64 -5.49
N SER A 81 -1.98 12.02 -6.36
CA SER A 81 -2.13 10.61 -6.70
C SER A 81 -1.81 9.70 -5.50
N LEU A 82 -0.80 10.04 -4.69
CA LEU A 82 -0.50 9.33 -3.43
C LEU A 82 -1.61 9.52 -2.39
N PHE A 83 -2.18 10.71 -2.30
CA PHE A 83 -3.32 10.98 -1.41
C PHE A 83 -4.54 10.13 -1.83
N ILE A 84 -4.84 10.06 -3.13
CA ILE A 84 -5.89 9.18 -3.67
C ILE A 84 -5.60 7.72 -3.34
N ALA A 85 -4.35 7.27 -3.45
CA ALA A 85 -3.96 5.92 -3.09
C ALA A 85 -4.27 5.60 -1.62
N LEU A 86 -3.97 6.51 -0.70
CA LEU A 86 -4.30 6.38 0.73
C LEU A 86 -5.81 6.37 0.97
N LEU A 87 -6.57 7.22 0.29
CA LEU A 87 -8.03 7.24 0.38
C LEU A 87 -8.65 5.93 -0.12
N LEU A 88 -8.12 5.37 -1.22
CA LEU A 88 -8.55 4.06 -1.72
C LEU A 88 -8.28 2.96 -0.70
N ILE A 89 -7.13 2.97 -0.05
CA ILE A 89 -6.80 1.99 1.00
C ILE A 89 -7.78 2.13 2.17
N CYS A 90 -8.03 3.33 2.67
CA CYS A 90 -8.97 3.58 3.76
C CYS A 90 -10.39 3.14 3.39
N ALA A 91 -10.87 3.52 2.21
CA ALA A 91 -12.19 3.14 1.71
C ALA A 91 -12.31 1.62 1.53
N GLY A 92 -11.29 0.98 0.96
CA GLY A 92 -11.26 -0.46 0.78
C GLY A 92 -11.25 -1.23 2.10
N ILE A 93 -10.52 -0.74 3.11
CA ILE A 93 -10.56 -1.33 4.46
C ILE A 93 -11.96 -1.18 5.07
N ALA A 94 -12.58 -0.02 4.96
CA ALA A 94 -13.95 0.21 5.46
C ALA A 94 -14.95 -0.72 4.78
N VAL A 95 -14.90 -0.86 3.45
CA VAL A 95 -15.79 -1.74 2.68
C VAL A 95 -15.58 -3.21 3.05
N ARG A 96 -14.33 -3.68 3.17
CA ARG A 96 -14.05 -5.08 3.51
C ARG A 96 -14.37 -5.44 4.96
N SER A 97 -14.54 -4.46 5.83
CA SER A 97 -14.94 -4.66 7.25
C SER A 97 -16.44 -4.92 7.40
N LEU A 98 -17.23 -4.76 6.37
CA LEU A 98 -18.66 -5.06 6.39
C LEU A 98 -18.90 -6.59 6.31
N PRO A 99 -19.92 -7.12 7.00
CA PRO A 99 -20.17 -8.55 7.11
C PRO A 99 -20.80 -9.14 5.83
N SER A 100 -20.04 -9.13 4.74
CA SER A 100 -20.47 -9.69 3.46
C SER A 100 -19.28 -10.19 2.64
N ALA A 101 -19.35 -11.43 2.15
CA ALA A 101 -18.31 -11.99 1.31
C ALA A 101 -18.07 -11.15 0.03
N ALA A 102 -19.13 -10.64 -0.60
CA ALA A 102 -19.00 -9.79 -1.79
C ALA A 102 -18.24 -8.50 -1.48
N LEU A 103 -18.53 -7.84 -0.35
CA LEU A 103 -17.86 -6.62 0.07
C LEU A 103 -16.41 -6.87 0.50
N LEU A 104 -16.11 -8.06 1.01
CA LEU A 104 -14.73 -8.49 1.28
C LEU A 104 -13.89 -8.51 0.00
N PHE A 105 -14.40 -9.08 -1.09
CA PHE A 105 -13.72 -9.12 -2.39
C PHE A 105 -13.57 -7.72 -2.99
N ILE A 106 -14.66 -6.93 -3.01
CA ILE A 106 -14.65 -5.56 -3.55
C ILE A 106 -13.66 -4.69 -2.75
N GLY A 107 -13.73 -4.72 -1.42
CA GLY A 107 -12.83 -3.98 -0.56
C GLY A 107 -11.36 -4.36 -0.76
N THR A 108 -11.08 -5.66 -0.92
CA THR A 108 -9.72 -6.16 -1.21
C THR A 108 -9.23 -5.68 -2.58
N ALA A 109 -10.07 -5.63 -3.60
CA ALA A 109 -9.70 -5.07 -4.91
C ALA A 109 -9.39 -3.58 -4.81
N ILE A 110 -10.19 -2.80 -4.10
CA ILE A 110 -9.98 -1.35 -3.89
C ILE A 110 -8.66 -1.12 -3.14
N VAL A 111 -8.40 -1.87 -2.08
CA VAL A 111 -7.13 -1.83 -1.34
C VAL A 111 -5.95 -2.15 -2.27
N GLY A 112 -6.08 -3.18 -3.09
CA GLY A 112 -5.07 -3.58 -4.09
C GLY A 112 -4.76 -2.45 -5.08
N CYS A 113 -5.77 -1.74 -5.56
CA CYS A 113 -5.58 -0.57 -6.43
C CYS A 113 -4.81 0.56 -5.71
N GLY A 114 -5.16 0.86 -4.48
CA GLY A 114 -4.47 1.88 -3.66
C GLY A 114 -3.01 1.52 -3.42
N ILE A 115 -2.73 0.26 -3.07
CA ILE A 115 -1.37 -0.26 -2.85
C ILE A 115 -0.57 -0.20 -4.16
N ALA A 116 -1.17 -0.55 -5.30
CA ALA A 116 -0.53 -0.49 -6.61
C ALA A 116 -0.10 0.94 -6.97
N LEU A 117 -1.00 1.91 -6.80
CA LEU A 117 -0.70 3.32 -7.00
C LEU A 117 0.46 3.77 -6.09
N GLY A 118 0.39 3.48 -4.80
CA GLY A 118 1.42 3.86 -3.83
C GLY A 118 2.79 3.29 -4.16
N ASN A 119 2.88 2.00 -4.45
CA ASN A 119 4.14 1.31 -4.76
C ASN A 119 4.79 1.79 -6.07
N VAL A 120 4.00 2.19 -7.06
CA VAL A 120 4.54 2.73 -8.31
C VAL A 120 4.98 4.19 -8.15
N LEU A 121 4.21 4.99 -7.40
CA LEU A 121 4.46 6.41 -7.27
C LEU A 121 5.55 6.76 -6.25
N LEU A 122 5.70 5.96 -5.19
CA LEU A 122 6.66 6.23 -4.12
C LEU A 122 8.11 6.30 -4.61
N PRO A 123 8.62 5.32 -5.39
CA PRO A 123 9.96 5.42 -5.98
C PRO A 123 10.08 6.59 -6.95
N GLY A 124 9.01 6.91 -7.68
CA GLY A 124 8.96 8.07 -8.58
C GLY A 124 9.12 9.39 -7.83
N LEU A 125 8.44 9.53 -6.69
CA LEU A 125 8.55 10.71 -5.82
C LEU A 125 9.97 10.87 -5.26
N ILE A 126 10.57 9.78 -4.78
CA ILE A 126 11.96 9.78 -4.29
C ILE A 126 12.91 10.25 -5.38
N LYS A 127 12.74 9.74 -6.60
CA LYS A 127 13.59 10.08 -7.75
C LYS A 127 13.45 11.54 -8.17
N ARG A 128 12.24 12.09 -8.05
CA ARG A 128 11.95 13.49 -8.38
C ARG A 128 12.52 14.46 -7.34
N ASP A 129 12.26 14.21 -6.06
CA ASP A 129 12.50 15.16 -4.98
C ASP A 129 13.88 14.99 -4.34
N PHE A 130 14.45 13.78 -4.43
CA PHE A 130 15.75 13.44 -3.84
C PHE A 130 16.70 12.74 -4.83
N PRO A 131 17.02 13.34 -5.98
CA PRO A 131 17.81 12.66 -7.02
C PRO A 131 19.21 12.23 -6.56
N GLY A 132 19.81 12.95 -5.59
CA GLY A 132 21.11 12.62 -5.01
C GLY A 132 21.10 11.55 -3.90
N GLN A 133 19.91 11.12 -3.43
CA GLN A 133 19.76 10.19 -2.31
C GLN A 133 18.83 9.01 -2.64
N VAL A 134 18.57 8.75 -3.92
CA VAL A 134 17.62 7.73 -4.36
C VAL A 134 17.93 6.36 -3.76
N ALA A 135 19.18 5.91 -3.85
CA ALA A 135 19.58 4.60 -3.30
C ALA A 135 19.38 4.52 -1.78
N LYS A 136 19.76 5.58 -1.06
CA LYS A 136 19.65 5.65 0.41
C LYS A 136 18.18 5.64 0.87
N LEU A 137 17.34 6.46 0.25
CA LEU A 137 15.91 6.54 0.58
C LEU A 137 15.15 5.28 0.13
N THR A 138 15.49 4.70 -1.02
CA THR A 138 14.91 3.44 -1.48
C THR A 138 15.28 2.30 -0.52
N GLY A 139 16.52 2.24 -0.07
CA GLY A 139 16.94 1.28 0.95
C GLY A 139 16.20 1.48 2.27
N ALA A 140 16.08 2.72 2.74
CA ALA A 140 15.38 3.05 3.98
C ALA A 140 13.90 2.67 3.92
N TYR A 141 13.18 3.02 2.84
CA TYR A 141 11.77 2.66 2.75
C TYR A 141 11.55 1.14 2.59
N SER A 142 12.41 0.45 1.85
CA SER A 142 12.35 -1.01 1.72
C SER A 142 12.59 -1.71 3.07
N LEU A 143 13.53 -1.22 3.86
CA LEU A 143 13.80 -1.72 5.19
C LEU A 143 12.63 -1.46 6.14
N THR A 144 12.04 -0.26 6.09
CA THR A 144 10.83 0.09 6.85
C THR A 144 9.67 -0.82 6.48
N MET A 145 9.46 -1.09 5.20
CA MET A 145 8.44 -2.03 4.72
C MET A 145 8.68 -3.45 5.27
N GLY A 146 9.92 -3.94 5.24
CA GLY A 146 10.30 -5.25 5.76
C GLY A 146 10.04 -5.38 7.26
N VAL A 147 10.50 -4.41 8.05
CA VAL A 147 10.29 -4.36 9.50
C VAL A 147 8.79 -4.29 9.82
N SER A 148 8.04 -3.42 9.15
CA SER A 148 6.59 -3.27 9.35
C SER A 148 5.82 -4.53 8.99
N ALA A 149 6.25 -5.26 7.96
CA ALA A 149 5.66 -6.55 7.60
C ALA A 149 5.89 -7.61 8.68
N ALA A 150 7.11 -7.68 9.23
CA ALA A 150 7.46 -8.61 10.30
C ALA A 150 6.65 -8.32 11.58
N PHE A 151 6.60 -7.05 11.98
CA PHE A 151 5.79 -6.62 13.13
C PHE A 151 4.30 -6.87 12.92
N GLY A 152 3.77 -6.50 11.76
CA GLY A 152 2.36 -6.73 11.41
C GLY A 152 1.98 -8.20 11.49
N SER A 153 2.78 -9.07 10.90
CA SER A 153 2.55 -10.52 10.95
C SER A 153 2.67 -11.09 12.37
N ALA A 154 3.66 -10.64 13.15
CA ALA A 154 3.86 -11.11 14.51
C ALA A 154 2.74 -10.68 15.49
N MET A 155 2.14 -9.50 15.27
CA MET A 155 1.08 -8.99 16.15
C MET A 155 -0.31 -9.46 15.78
N ILE A 156 -0.57 -9.76 14.52
CA ILE A 156 -1.91 -10.15 14.06
C ILE A 156 -2.31 -11.54 14.60
N VAL A 157 -1.38 -12.48 14.65
CA VAL A 157 -1.67 -13.85 15.14
C VAL A 157 -2.16 -13.84 16.58
N PRO A 158 -1.47 -13.25 17.58
CA PRO A 158 -1.97 -13.22 18.96
C PRO A 158 -3.26 -12.39 19.12
N LEU A 159 -3.46 -11.34 18.33
CA LEU A 159 -4.67 -10.53 18.37
C LEU A 159 -5.91 -11.24 17.81
N ALA A 160 -5.71 -12.22 16.90
CA ALA A 160 -6.80 -13.00 16.33
C ALA A 160 -7.18 -14.22 17.19
N GLN A 161 -6.33 -14.61 18.13
CA GLN A 161 -6.54 -15.78 19.00
C GLN A 161 -7.04 -15.38 20.42
N GLY A 162 -7.05 -14.13 20.77
CA GLY A 162 -7.55 -13.57 22.02
C GLY A 162 -8.94 -13.03 21.91
#